data_3e0b04d06e4ca99305d02d80fede7af2
#
_entry.id   3e0b04d06e4ca99305d02d80fede7af2
#
_cell.length_a   1.000
_cell.length_b   1.000
_cell.length_c   1.000
_cell.angle_alpha   90.00
_cell.angle_beta   90.00
_cell.angle_gamma   90.00
#
_symmetry.space_group_name_H-M   'P 1'
#
loop_
_entity.id
_entity.type
_entity.pdbx_description
1 polymer ?
#
loop_
_entity_poly.entity_id
_entity_poly.type
_entity_poly.pdbx_seq_one_letter_code
_entity_poly.pdbx_strand_id
1 'polypeptide(L)'
;MECRVLARRSRFGSLTVLGDLAQGTTPWAARSWPAQLAHLGAPDARVVPLTTGFRVPAALIEPANRLLAELDIDVPPARSLRTDGALRTRRVPDAGAVPRAVVEAAAAALRLEGSLAVIAADARVPELTAALRTAGLATAAPGEDDGGARVTVVPAGLAKGLEFDHVVLAEPAELTAAGEHGLRLLYVALTRAVSRLEIVHAHRLPMALAGAFAGRSGCVRAR
;
A
#
# COMPACT_ATOMS: atom_id res chain seq x y z
N MET A 1 -16.04 17.31 7.72
CA MET A 1 -16.71 17.59 9.00
C MET A 1 -15.71 17.56 10.16
N GLU A 2 -14.87 16.56 10.27
CA GLU A 2 -13.89 16.35 11.36
C GLU A 2 -12.96 17.55 11.61
N CYS A 3 -12.35 18.11 10.57
CA CYS A 3 -11.47 19.28 10.70
C CYS A 3 -12.18 20.49 11.35
N ARG A 4 -13.45 20.72 11.02
CA ARG A 4 -14.25 21.81 11.62
C ARG A 4 -14.54 21.56 13.11
N VAL A 5 -14.70 20.29 13.51
CA VAL A 5 -14.88 19.92 14.92
C VAL A 5 -13.57 20.13 15.67
N LEU A 6 -12.44 19.73 15.12
CA LEU A 6 -11.11 19.95 15.69
C LEU A 6 -10.82 21.45 15.87
N ALA A 7 -11.10 22.27 14.84
CA ALA A 7 -10.94 23.72 14.91
C ALA A 7 -11.74 24.34 16.07
N ARG A 8 -13.01 23.93 16.24
CA ARG A 8 -13.86 24.43 17.32
C ARG A 8 -13.43 23.97 18.71
N ARG A 9 -12.75 22.82 18.81
CA ARG A 9 -12.24 22.28 20.09
C ARG A 9 -10.88 22.84 20.47
N SER A 10 -10.15 23.39 19.52
CA SER A 10 -8.86 24.02 19.79
C SER A 10 -9.06 25.41 20.39
N ARG A 11 -9.04 25.47 21.73
CA ARG A 11 -9.35 26.68 22.50
C ARG A 11 -8.45 27.88 22.16
N PHE A 12 -7.21 27.63 21.76
CA PHE A 12 -6.20 28.66 21.47
C PHE A 12 -5.81 28.73 20.01
N GLY A 13 -6.44 27.95 19.14
CA GLY A 13 -6.11 27.93 17.72
C GLY A 13 -4.72 27.35 17.36
N SER A 14 -3.98 26.86 18.35
CA SER A 14 -2.66 26.23 18.11
C SER A 14 -2.83 24.78 17.70
N LEU A 15 -2.51 24.47 16.45
CA LEU A 15 -2.66 23.14 15.86
C LEU A 15 -1.37 22.74 15.13
N THR A 16 -0.93 21.51 15.35
CA THR A 16 0.01 20.82 14.47
C THR A 16 -0.71 19.69 13.80
N VAL A 17 -0.75 19.70 12.47
CA VAL A 17 -1.47 18.71 11.66
C VAL A 17 -0.47 17.92 10.84
N LEU A 18 -0.56 16.60 10.92
CA LEU A 18 0.22 15.66 10.11
C LEU A 18 -0.72 14.87 9.21
N GLY A 19 -0.30 14.60 8.00
CA GLY A 19 -1.10 13.81 7.08
C GLY A 19 -0.39 13.52 5.77
N ASP A 20 -0.99 12.61 5.01
CA ASP A 20 -0.61 12.27 3.65
C ASP A 20 -1.87 12.28 2.78
N LEU A 21 -1.94 13.23 1.85
CA LEU A 21 -3.10 13.38 0.95
C LEU A 21 -3.24 12.19 0.00
N ALA A 22 -2.14 11.54 -0.36
CA ALA A 22 -2.15 10.35 -1.23
C ALA A 22 -2.79 9.13 -0.54
N GLN A 23 -2.74 9.08 0.79
CA GLN A 23 -3.42 8.05 1.60
C GLN A 23 -4.88 8.38 1.93
N GLY A 24 -5.44 9.39 1.29
CA GLY A 24 -6.85 9.76 1.45
C GLY A 24 -7.77 8.81 0.69
N THR A 25 -8.18 7.71 1.32
CA THR A 25 -9.00 6.64 0.71
C THR A 25 -10.51 6.85 0.87
N THR A 26 -10.96 7.94 1.48
CA THR A 26 -12.39 8.24 1.58
C THR A 26 -12.85 9.13 0.43
N PRO A 27 -14.14 9.05 -0.01
CA PRO A 27 -14.66 9.88 -1.09
C PRO A 27 -14.55 11.39 -0.85
N TRP A 28 -14.49 11.79 0.42
CA TRP A 28 -14.35 13.20 0.85
C TRP A 28 -12.92 13.58 1.25
N ALA A 29 -11.94 12.76 0.92
CA ALA A 29 -10.54 13.07 1.22
C ALA A 29 -10.12 14.36 0.52
N ALA A 30 -9.41 15.23 1.25
CA ALA A 30 -8.89 16.46 0.68
C ALA A 30 -7.87 16.19 -0.41
N ARG A 31 -7.88 17.00 -1.47
CA ARG A 31 -6.91 16.91 -2.57
C ARG A 31 -5.74 17.89 -2.41
N SER A 32 -5.88 18.86 -1.52
CA SER A 32 -4.86 19.88 -1.25
C SER A 32 -4.82 20.28 0.20
N TRP A 33 -3.65 20.64 0.70
CA TRP A 33 -3.47 21.19 2.02
C TRP A 33 -4.21 22.51 2.25
N PRO A 34 -4.22 23.49 1.31
CA PRO A 34 -4.98 24.72 1.50
C PRO A 34 -6.47 24.48 1.78
N ALA A 35 -7.10 23.55 1.03
CA ALA A 35 -8.51 23.21 1.25
C ALA A 35 -8.75 22.58 2.64
N GLN A 36 -7.83 21.76 3.12
CA GLN A 36 -7.92 21.14 4.45
C GLN A 36 -7.70 22.16 5.57
N LEU A 37 -6.72 23.04 5.40
CA LEU A 37 -6.37 24.09 6.36
C LEU A 37 -7.49 25.14 6.48
N ALA A 38 -8.19 25.47 5.39
CA ALA A 38 -9.36 26.32 5.41
C ALA A 38 -10.46 25.74 6.33
N HIS A 39 -10.65 24.41 6.35
CA HIS A 39 -11.59 23.76 7.25
C HIS A 39 -11.14 23.76 8.72
N LEU A 40 -9.86 23.96 8.97
CA LEU A 40 -9.29 24.12 10.31
C LEU A 40 -9.29 25.59 10.79
N GLY A 41 -9.73 26.52 9.92
CA GLY A 41 -9.72 27.95 10.21
C GLY A 41 -8.33 28.60 10.13
N ALA A 42 -7.37 27.94 9.47
CA ALA A 42 -6.00 28.38 9.34
C ALA A 42 -5.51 28.25 7.86
N PRO A 43 -6.15 28.96 6.90
CA PRO A 43 -5.85 28.81 5.47
C PRO A 43 -4.40 29.19 5.13
N ASP A 44 -3.79 30.09 5.88
CA ASP A 44 -2.43 30.59 5.69
C ASP A 44 -1.39 29.85 6.50
N ALA A 45 -1.75 28.73 7.14
CA ALA A 45 -0.81 27.96 7.93
C ALA A 45 0.31 27.41 7.04
N ARG A 46 1.54 27.43 7.57
CA ARG A 46 2.71 26.91 6.86
C ARG A 46 2.61 25.41 6.68
N VAL A 47 2.69 24.95 5.43
CA VAL A 47 2.84 23.54 5.07
C VAL A 47 4.32 23.23 4.90
N VAL A 48 4.82 22.21 5.60
CA VAL A 48 6.19 21.73 5.48
C VAL A 48 6.16 20.31 4.92
N PRO A 49 6.56 20.08 3.67
CA PRO A 49 6.59 18.75 3.10
C PRO A 49 7.74 17.92 3.72
N LEU A 50 7.41 16.72 4.19
CA LEU A 50 8.37 15.73 4.65
C LEU A 50 8.69 14.77 3.49
N THR A 51 9.68 15.14 2.69
CA THR A 51 10.01 14.41 1.45
C THR A 51 11.07 13.32 1.63
N THR A 52 11.72 13.26 2.78
CA THR A 52 12.76 12.24 3.05
C THR A 52 12.23 11.17 3.99
N GLY A 53 12.15 9.94 3.49
CA GLY A 53 11.73 8.75 4.24
C GLY A 53 12.91 7.91 4.71
N PHE A 54 12.77 7.34 5.90
CA PHE A 54 13.75 6.46 6.52
C PHE A 54 13.23 5.02 6.66
N ARG A 55 11.94 4.81 6.42
CA ARG A 55 11.26 3.53 6.65
C ARG A 55 11.19 2.68 5.40
N VAL A 56 10.57 3.20 4.34
CA VAL A 56 10.33 2.46 3.09
C VAL A 56 11.56 2.58 2.19
N PRO A 57 12.16 1.48 1.73
CA PRO A 57 13.31 1.52 0.83
C PRO A 57 13.02 2.20 -0.51
N ALA A 58 14.06 2.75 -1.13
CA ALA A 58 13.94 3.47 -2.41
C ALA A 58 13.27 2.62 -3.50
N ALA A 59 13.62 1.34 -3.57
CA ALA A 59 13.04 0.41 -4.56
C ALA A 59 11.53 0.22 -4.41
N LEU A 60 10.99 0.39 -3.20
CA LEU A 60 9.57 0.21 -2.90
C LEU A 60 8.78 1.52 -3.01
N ILE A 61 9.42 2.68 -2.73
CA ILE A 61 8.75 3.97 -2.83
C ILE A 61 8.66 4.48 -4.29
N GLU A 62 9.56 4.07 -5.18
CA GLU A 62 9.57 4.51 -6.58
C GLU A 62 8.26 4.20 -7.33
N PRO A 63 7.68 2.98 -7.26
CA PRO A 63 6.37 2.72 -7.86
C PRO A 63 5.25 3.58 -7.27
N ALA A 64 5.27 3.83 -5.97
CA ALA A 64 4.31 4.71 -5.31
C ALA A 64 4.43 6.17 -5.78
N ASN A 65 5.65 6.68 -5.96
CA ASN A 65 5.88 8.02 -6.53
C ASN A 65 5.35 8.16 -7.96
N ARG A 66 5.42 7.11 -8.77
CA ARG A 66 4.84 7.12 -10.13
C ARG A 66 3.32 7.21 -10.10
N LEU A 67 2.68 6.57 -9.10
CA LEU A 67 1.23 6.72 -8.90
C LEU A 67 0.82 8.13 -8.52
N LEU A 68 1.67 8.90 -7.82
CA LEU A 68 1.35 10.29 -7.50
C LEU A 68 1.10 11.14 -8.74
N ALA A 69 1.77 10.85 -9.85
CA ALA A 69 1.56 11.55 -11.12
C ALA A 69 0.19 11.23 -11.76
N GLU A 70 -0.42 10.10 -11.42
CA GLU A 70 -1.76 9.70 -11.89
C GLU A 70 -2.87 10.18 -10.93
N LEU A 71 -2.50 10.53 -9.69
CA LEU A 71 -3.39 11.10 -8.69
C LEU A 71 -3.30 12.63 -8.79
N ASP A 72 -4.40 13.30 -9.06
CA ASP A 72 -4.45 14.78 -9.10
C ASP A 72 -4.42 15.36 -7.67
N ILE A 73 -3.23 15.28 -7.04
CA ILE A 73 -3.00 15.74 -5.66
C ILE A 73 -1.67 16.49 -5.56
N ASP A 74 -1.65 17.52 -4.73
CA ASP A 74 -0.45 18.32 -4.47
C ASP A 74 0.42 17.67 -3.36
N VAL A 75 1.13 16.61 -3.75
CA VAL A 75 2.07 15.89 -2.89
C VAL A 75 3.38 15.69 -3.63
N PRO A 76 4.50 16.22 -3.11
CA PRO A 76 5.80 15.98 -3.72
C PRO A 76 6.24 14.51 -3.57
N PRO A 77 6.99 13.98 -4.55
CA PRO A 77 7.51 12.61 -4.47
C PRO A 77 8.45 12.46 -3.27
N ALA A 78 8.33 11.33 -2.58
CA ALA A 78 9.18 11.00 -1.46
C ALA A 78 10.53 10.40 -1.93
N ARG A 79 11.61 10.74 -1.23
CA ARG A 79 12.93 10.12 -1.39
C ARG A 79 13.21 9.22 -0.20
N SER A 80 13.83 8.08 -0.43
CA SER A 80 14.27 7.20 0.65
C SER A 80 15.79 7.22 0.76
N LEU A 81 16.27 7.16 2.00
CA LEU A 81 17.69 6.95 2.30
C LEU A 81 18.04 5.45 2.39
N ARG A 82 17.03 4.57 2.44
CA ARG A 82 17.27 3.12 2.48
C ARG A 82 17.38 2.54 1.07
N THR A 83 18.38 1.68 0.87
CA THR A 83 18.67 1.01 -0.42
C THR A 83 18.49 -0.52 -0.33
N ASP A 84 18.20 -1.05 0.84
CA ASP A 84 18.17 -2.47 1.19
C ASP A 84 16.85 -3.20 0.90
N GLY A 85 15.91 -2.57 0.21
CA GLY A 85 14.60 -3.14 -0.12
C GLY A 85 14.59 -4.03 -1.35
N ALA A 86 13.69 -5.01 -1.36
CA ALA A 86 13.48 -5.89 -2.50
C ALA A 86 12.06 -5.73 -3.07
N LEU A 87 12.01 -5.36 -4.35
CA LEU A 87 10.78 -5.32 -5.15
C LEU A 87 10.84 -6.44 -6.19
N ARG A 88 9.82 -7.30 -6.20
CA ARG A 88 9.68 -8.39 -7.17
C ARG A 88 8.31 -8.36 -7.82
N THR A 89 8.23 -8.87 -9.03
CA THR A 89 6.96 -9.13 -9.71
C THR A 89 6.95 -10.56 -10.23
N ARG A 90 5.80 -11.21 -10.09
CA ARG A 90 5.53 -12.55 -10.58
C ARG A 90 4.28 -12.54 -11.43
N ARG A 91 4.46 -12.70 -12.72
CA ARG A 91 3.33 -12.91 -13.63
C ARG A 91 2.94 -14.38 -13.67
N VAL A 92 1.64 -14.63 -13.59
CA VAL A 92 1.05 -15.96 -13.75
C VAL A 92 0.20 -16.05 -15.02
N PRO A 93 -0.10 -17.24 -15.56
CA PRO A 93 -0.79 -17.39 -16.84
C PRO A 93 -2.22 -16.86 -16.82
N ASP A 94 -2.95 -17.03 -15.71
CA ASP A 94 -4.35 -16.66 -15.54
C ASP A 94 -4.71 -16.36 -14.09
N ALA A 95 -5.93 -15.86 -13.87
CA ALA A 95 -6.41 -15.48 -12.54
C ALA A 95 -6.53 -16.68 -11.57
N GLY A 96 -6.80 -17.88 -12.09
CA GLY A 96 -6.89 -19.10 -11.28
C GLY A 96 -5.55 -19.55 -10.71
N ALA A 97 -4.43 -19.15 -11.33
CA ALA A 97 -3.09 -19.45 -10.83
C ALA A 97 -2.61 -18.47 -9.72
N VAL A 98 -3.30 -17.35 -9.52
CA VAL A 98 -2.92 -16.32 -8.53
C VAL A 98 -2.89 -16.87 -7.11
N PRO A 99 -3.89 -17.61 -6.60
CA PRO A 99 -3.89 -18.09 -5.21
C PRO A 99 -2.67 -18.97 -4.91
N ARG A 100 -2.35 -19.88 -5.82
CA ARG A 100 -1.17 -20.75 -5.68
C ARG A 100 0.13 -19.93 -5.63
N ALA A 101 0.28 -18.96 -6.53
CA ALA A 101 1.47 -18.13 -6.59
C ALA A 101 1.60 -17.22 -5.33
N VAL A 102 0.49 -16.76 -4.77
CA VAL A 102 0.45 -16.03 -3.50
C VAL A 102 0.89 -16.93 -2.34
N VAL A 103 0.43 -18.17 -2.28
CA VAL A 103 0.87 -19.17 -1.28
C VAL A 103 2.38 -19.40 -1.37
N GLU A 104 2.91 -19.58 -2.57
CA GLU A 104 4.35 -19.78 -2.79
C GLU A 104 5.16 -18.55 -2.37
N ALA A 105 4.68 -17.33 -2.70
CA ALA A 105 5.30 -16.07 -2.30
C ALA A 105 5.27 -15.89 -0.77
N ALA A 106 4.13 -16.18 -0.14
CA ALA A 106 3.99 -16.12 1.31
C ALA A 106 4.90 -17.11 2.02
N ALA A 107 4.95 -18.37 1.56
CA ALA A 107 5.84 -19.39 2.11
C ALA A 107 7.32 -18.99 1.97
N ALA A 108 7.70 -18.35 0.86
CA ALA A 108 9.06 -17.85 0.67
C ALA A 108 9.37 -16.67 1.61
N ALA A 109 8.42 -15.75 1.84
CA ALA A 109 8.58 -14.64 2.76
C ALA A 109 8.69 -15.10 4.22
N LEU A 110 7.93 -16.13 4.62
CA LEU A 110 7.95 -16.68 5.97
C LEU A 110 9.28 -17.36 6.37
N ARG A 111 10.17 -17.63 5.41
CA ARG A 111 11.55 -18.08 5.70
C ARG A 111 12.43 -16.95 6.25
N LEU A 112 11.97 -15.74 6.14
CA LEU A 112 12.62 -14.55 6.67
C LEU A 112 11.93 -14.16 7.98
N GLU A 113 12.64 -13.43 8.83
CA GLU A 113 12.05 -12.83 10.02
C GLU A 113 11.11 -11.70 9.66
N GLY A 114 10.15 -11.42 10.56
CA GLY A 114 9.23 -10.30 10.44
C GLY A 114 7.79 -10.72 10.10
N SER A 115 6.93 -9.74 10.05
CA SER A 115 5.51 -9.83 9.74
C SER A 115 5.27 -9.88 8.23
N LEU A 116 4.22 -10.59 7.80
CA LEU A 116 3.82 -10.70 6.41
C LEU A 116 2.37 -10.28 6.21
N ALA A 117 2.12 -9.38 5.28
CA ALA A 117 0.76 -9.14 4.77
C ALA A 117 0.58 -9.71 3.36
N VAL A 118 -0.60 -10.29 3.13
CA VAL A 118 -1.14 -10.52 1.79
C VAL A 118 -2.23 -9.48 1.56
N ILE A 119 -1.99 -8.53 0.66
CA ILE A 119 -2.92 -7.43 0.37
C ILE A 119 -3.59 -7.68 -0.98
N ALA A 120 -4.91 -7.55 -1.05
CA ALA A 120 -5.69 -7.75 -2.26
C ALA A 120 -6.98 -6.91 -2.25
N ALA A 121 -7.69 -6.90 -3.38
CA ALA A 121 -9.06 -6.42 -3.44
C ALA A 121 -9.97 -7.24 -2.53
N ASP A 122 -10.98 -6.61 -1.94
CA ASP A 122 -11.87 -7.22 -0.93
C ASP A 122 -12.49 -8.54 -1.42
N ALA A 123 -12.92 -8.58 -2.68
CA ALA A 123 -13.53 -9.76 -3.29
C ALA A 123 -12.58 -10.99 -3.35
N ARG A 124 -11.27 -10.74 -3.36
CA ARG A 124 -10.26 -11.81 -3.46
C ARG A 124 -9.80 -12.34 -2.11
N VAL A 125 -10.04 -11.60 -1.02
CA VAL A 125 -9.58 -11.96 0.33
C VAL A 125 -10.05 -13.35 0.79
N PRO A 126 -11.32 -13.75 0.61
CA PRO A 126 -11.77 -15.08 1.05
C PRO A 126 -11.03 -16.22 0.33
N GLU A 127 -10.85 -16.10 -0.99
CA GLU A 127 -10.14 -17.10 -1.81
C GLU A 127 -8.68 -17.25 -1.37
N LEU A 128 -7.98 -16.13 -1.18
CA LEU A 128 -6.58 -16.15 -0.76
C LEU A 128 -6.41 -16.69 0.65
N THR A 129 -7.31 -16.32 1.57
CA THR A 129 -7.31 -16.85 2.95
C THR A 129 -7.50 -18.36 2.94
N ALA A 130 -8.46 -18.87 2.16
CA ALA A 130 -8.71 -20.30 2.03
C ALA A 130 -7.48 -21.03 1.45
N ALA A 131 -6.86 -20.49 0.40
CA ALA A 131 -5.68 -21.07 -0.23
C ALA A 131 -4.48 -21.15 0.73
N LEU A 132 -4.22 -20.07 1.49
CA LEU A 132 -3.15 -20.02 2.49
C LEU A 132 -3.37 -21.04 3.60
N ARG A 133 -4.59 -21.11 4.15
CA ARG A 133 -4.95 -22.08 5.19
C ARG A 133 -4.86 -23.52 4.71
N THR A 134 -5.32 -23.80 3.50
CA THR A 134 -5.20 -25.15 2.88
C THR A 134 -3.74 -25.55 2.71
N ALA A 135 -2.84 -24.60 2.49
CA ALA A 135 -1.40 -24.84 2.43
C ALA A 135 -0.74 -24.92 3.82
N GLY A 136 -1.50 -24.90 4.91
CA GLY A 136 -1.00 -24.99 6.28
C GLY A 136 -0.41 -23.69 6.84
N LEU A 137 -0.64 -22.56 6.18
CA LEU A 137 -0.19 -21.27 6.67
C LEU A 137 -1.27 -20.64 7.58
N ALA A 138 -0.95 -20.45 8.85
CA ALA A 138 -1.83 -19.76 9.80
C ALA A 138 -2.01 -18.29 9.36
N THR A 139 -3.26 -17.85 9.28
CA THR A 139 -3.63 -16.49 8.84
C THR A 139 -4.52 -15.81 9.84
N ALA A 140 -4.32 -14.51 10.05
CA ALA A 140 -5.21 -13.63 10.80
C ALA A 140 -5.81 -12.55 9.88
N ALA A 141 -6.91 -11.94 10.32
CA ALA A 141 -7.43 -10.72 9.75
C ALA A 141 -6.89 -9.49 10.50
N PRO A 142 -6.92 -8.28 9.89
CA PRO A 142 -6.48 -7.06 10.57
C PRO A 142 -7.26 -6.82 11.87
N GLY A 143 -6.54 -6.65 12.98
CA GLY A 143 -7.14 -6.36 14.30
C GLY A 143 -7.66 -7.57 15.07
N GLU A 144 -7.57 -8.77 14.53
CA GLU A 144 -7.81 -9.99 15.27
C GLU A 144 -6.59 -10.36 16.12
N ASP A 145 -6.84 -11.08 17.23
CA ASP A 145 -5.77 -11.77 17.96
C ASP A 145 -5.20 -12.83 17.00
N ASP A 146 -3.95 -12.65 16.61
CA ASP A 146 -3.33 -13.45 15.57
C ASP A 146 -2.96 -14.88 16.03
N GLY A 147 -3.06 -15.16 17.34
CA GLY A 147 -2.69 -16.46 17.90
C GLY A 147 -1.25 -16.89 17.52
N GLY A 148 -0.39 -15.92 17.19
CA GLY A 148 0.96 -16.15 16.69
C GLY A 148 1.04 -16.34 15.15
N ALA A 149 -0.02 -16.08 14.40
CA ALA A 149 0.01 -16.11 12.94
C ALA A 149 0.87 -14.96 12.39
N ARG A 150 1.90 -15.32 11.61
CA ARG A 150 2.77 -14.32 10.97
C ARG A 150 2.21 -13.77 9.65
N VAL A 151 1.10 -14.31 9.15
CA VAL A 151 0.46 -13.88 7.90
C VAL A 151 -0.85 -13.18 8.20
N THR A 152 -0.94 -11.91 7.85
CA THR A 152 -2.20 -11.16 7.88
C THR A 152 -2.74 -11.00 6.48
N VAL A 153 -3.98 -11.44 6.22
CA VAL A 153 -4.65 -11.22 4.93
C VAL A 153 -5.47 -9.94 5.04
N VAL A 154 -5.08 -8.93 4.25
CA VAL A 154 -5.55 -7.56 4.41
C VAL A 154 -6.34 -7.13 3.17
N PRO A 155 -7.65 -6.84 3.30
CA PRO A 155 -8.35 -6.06 2.27
C PRO A 155 -7.65 -4.72 2.06
N ALA A 156 -7.44 -4.31 0.80
CA ALA A 156 -6.70 -3.08 0.50
C ALA A 156 -7.30 -1.84 1.19
N GLY A 157 -8.62 -1.82 1.39
CA GLY A 157 -9.33 -0.76 2.10
C GLY A 157 -8.94 -0.64 3.58
N LEU A 158 -8.44 -1.71 4.19
CA LEU A 158 -8.03 -1.76 5.60
C LEU A 158 -6.50 -1.67 5.79
N ALA A 159 -5.73 -1.55 4.70
CA ALA A 159 -4.27 -1.51 4.78
C ALA A 159 -3.71 -0.20 5.34
N LYS A 160 -4.51 0.87 5.37
CA LYS A 160 -4.08 2.17 5.86
C LYS A 160 -3.71 2.13 7.35
N GLY A 161 -2.53 2.64 7.68
CA GLY A 161 -2.02 2.68 9.06
C GLY A 161 -1.32 1.40 9.51
N LEU A 162 -1.40 0.32 8.73
CA LEU A 162 -0.66 -0.92 9.00
C LEU A 162 0.73 -0.86 8.38
N GLU A 163 1.65 -1.69 8.91
CA GLU A 163 3.02 -1.83 8.42
C GLU A 163 3.48 -3.27 8.58
N PHE A 164 4.19 -3.78 7.58
CA PHE A 164 4.66 -5.16 7.56
C PHE A 164 6.08 -5.23 6.99
N ASP A 165 6.89 -6.12 7.50
CA ASP A 165 8.23 -6.35 6.96
C ASP A 165 8.18 -6.82 5.51
N HIS A 166 7.22 -7.69 5.23
CA HIS A 166 7.00 -8.28 3.91
C HIS A 166 5.56 -8.06 3.46
N VAL A 167 5.36 -7.74 2.18
CA VAL A 167 4.04 -7.64 1.57
C VAL A 167 4.01 -8.47 0.30
N VAL A 168 2.96 -9.28 0.15
CA VAL A 168 2.55 -9.89 -1.11
C VAL A 168 1.29 -9.15 -1.58
N LEU A 169 1.40 -8.42 -2.69
CA LEU A 169 0.28 -7.71 -3.29
C LEU A 169 -0.28 -8.54 -4.45
N ALA A 170 -1.53 -8.98 -4.33
CA ALA A 170 -2.20 -9.78 -5.34
C ALA A 170 -3.07 -8.91 -6.25
N GLU A 171 -2.93 -9.10 -7.56
CA GLU A 171 -3.75 -8.49 -8.62
C GLU A 171 -3.98 -6.99 -8.47
N PRO A 172 -2.95 -6.14 -8.56
CA PRO A 172 -3.10 -4.69 -8.42
C PRO A 172 -4.06 -4.08 -9.47
N ALA A 173 -4.26 -4.73 -10.61
CA ALA A 173 -5.21 -4.29 -11.63
C ALA A 173 -6.65 -4.29 -11.11
N GLU A 174 -7.01 -5.21 -10.21
CA GLU A 174 -8.35 -5.25 -9.61
C GLU A 174 -8.60 -4.05 -8.69
N LEU A 175 -7.57 -3.57 -8.00
CA LEU A 175 -7.68 -2.35 -7.20
C LEU A 175 -7.96 -1.14 -8.11
N THR A 176 -7.15 -0.98 -9.15
CA THR A 176 -7.25 0.20 -10.04
C THR A 176 -8.51 0.22 -10.89
N ALA A 177 -9.25 -0.88 -11.02
CA ALA A 177 -10.55 -0.93 -11.67
C ALA A 177 -11.59 0.01 -11.01
N ALA A 178 -11.39 0.39 -9.74
CA ALA A 178 -12.20 1.38 -9.03
C ALA A 178 -11.79 2.85 -9.30
N GLY A 179 -11.02 3.12 -10.35
CA GLY A 179 -10.59 4.46 -10.75
C GLY A 179 -9.66 5.12 -9.74
N GLU A 180 -9.83 6.42 -9.50
CA GLU A 180 -8.98 7.21 -8.58
C GLU A 180 -8.94 6.62 -7.17
N HIS A 181 -10.08 6.17 -6.64
CA HIS A 181 -10.12 5.51 -5.35
C HIS A 181 -9.20 4.27 -5.31
N GLY A 182 -9.27 3.44 -6.36
CA GLY A 182 -8.42 2.28 -6.50
C GLY A 182 -6.91 2.61 -6.60
N LEU A 183 -6.57 3.69 -7.30
CA LEU A 183 -5.18 4.19 -7.34
C LEU A 183 -4.68 4.58 -5.95
N ARG A 184 -5.52 5.22 -5.12
CA ARG A 184 -5.18 5.58 -3.74
C ARG A 184 -5.01 4.33 -2.86
N LEU A 185 -5.86 3.31 -3.03
CA LEU A 185 -5.70 2.03 -2.34
C LEU A 185 -4.39 1.34 -2.76
N LEU A 186 -4.06 1.38 -4.04
CA LEU A 186 -2.80 0.83 -4.54
C LEU A 186 -1.60 1.59 -3.97
N TYR A 187 -1.64 2.93 -3.92
CA TYR A 187 -0.60 3.73 -3.27
C TYR A 187 -0.40 3.33 -1.81
N VAL A 188 -1.49 3.18 -1.05
CA VAL A 188 -1.44 2.71 0.33
C VAL A 188 -0.79 1.33 0.39
N ALA A 189 -1.24 0.36 -0.40
CA ALA A 189 -0.72 -1.01 -0.39
C ALA A 189 0.78 -1.08 -0.67
N LEU A 190 1.28 -0.32 -1.66
CA LEU A 190 2.70 -0.26 -2.02
C LEU A 190 3.59 0.29 -0.89
N THR A 191 3.05 1.19 -0.07
CA THR A 191 3.79 1.83 1.02
C THR A 191 3.70 1.08 2.35
N ARG A 192 3.07 -0.09 2.39
CA ARG A 192 2.97 -0.91 3.61
C ARG A 192 4.18 -1.79 3.87
N ALA A 193 4.98 -2.08 2.84
CA ALA A 193 6.16 -2.91 2.96
C ALA A 193 7.36 -2.12 3.49
N VAL A 194 8.01 -2.64 4.53
CA VAL A 194 9.19 -2.05 5.14
C VAL A 194 10.48 -2.62 4.56
N SER A 195 10.46 -3.88 4.09
CA SER A 195 11.67 -4.55 3.59
C SER A 195 11.47 -5.18 2.21
N ARG A 196 10.33 -5.86 1.97
CA ARG A 196 10.10 -6.59 0.71
C ARG A 196 8.68 -6.43 0.23
N LEU A 197 8.53 -6.26 -1.08
CA LEU A 197 7.25 -6.28 -1.78
C LEU A 197 7.33 -7.24 -2.95
N GLU A 198 6.46 -8.24 -2.98
CA GLU A 198 6.24 -9.11 -4.14
C GLU A 198 4.85 -8.86 -4.71
N ILE A 199 4.78 -8.58 -6.01
CA ILE A 199 3.51 -8.35 -6.73
C ILE A 199 3.22 -9.60 -7.55
N VAL A 200 2.10 -10.27 -7.25
CA VAL A 200 1.61 -11.43 -8.00
C VAL A 200 0.44 -11.01 -8.86
N HIS A 201 0.51 -11.26 -10.18
CA HIS A 201 -0.52 -10.81 -11.10
C HIS A 201 -0.68 -11.71 -12.33
N ALA A 202 -1.91 -11.87 -12.81
CA ALA A 202 -2.25 -12.44 -14.11
C ALA A 202 -2.56 -11.33 -15.11
N HIS A 203 -3.35 -10.32 -14.69
CA HIS A 203 -3.71 -9.19 -15.51
C HIS A 203 -2.51 -8.27 -15.79
N ARG A 204 -2.66 -7.41 -16.78
CA ARG A 204 -1.64 -6.39 -17.08
C ARG A 204 -1.49 -5.46 -15.88
N LEU A 205 -0.24 -5.21 -15.49
CA LEU A 205 0.06 -4.24 -14.42
C LEU A 205 -0.45 -2.84 -14.77
N PRO A 206 -0.96 -2.07 -13.79
CA PRO A 206 -1.19 -0.64 -13.93
C PRO A 206 0.04 0.08 -14.44
N MET A 207 -0.14 1.16 -15.21
CA MET A 207 0.94 1.82 -15.96
C MET A 207 2.08 2.30 -15.05
N ALA A 208 1.73 2.87 -13.89
CA ALA A 208 2.73 3.29 -12.89
C ALA A 208 3.62 2.14 -12.41
N LEU A 209 3.07 0.93 -12.25
CA LEU A 209 3.83 -0.24 -11.85
C LEU A 209 4.64 -0.82 -13.01
N ALA A 210 4.07 -0.91 -14.21
CA ALA A 210 4.75 -1.48 -15.38
C ALA A 210 6.08 -0.75 -15.66
N GLY A 211 6.10 0.58 -15.53
CA GLY A 211 7.31 1.39 -15.70
C GLY A 211 8.38 1.13 -14.64
N ALA A 212 8.03 0.70 -13.44
CA ALA A 212 9.00 0.39 -12.38
C ALA A 212 9.81 -0.89 -12.66
N PHE A 213 9.31 -1.77 -13.52
CA PHE A 213 9.94 -3.03 -13.88
C PHE A 213 10.60 -3.02 -15.27
N ALA A 214 10.34 -2.00 -16.11
CA ALA A 214 10.87 -1.93 -17.47
C ALA A 214 12.41 -1.86 -17.56
N GLY A 215 13.09 -1.45 -16.47
CA GLY A 215 14.55 -1.41 -16.37
C GLY A 215 15.19 -2.57 -15.60
N ARG A 216 14.39 -3.49 -15.07
CA ARG A 216 14.85 -4.61 -14.23
C ARG A 216 14.49 -5.95 -14.87
N SER A 217 15.06 -6.25 -16.04
CA SER A 217 14.91 -7.56 -16.69
C SER A 217 15.60 -8.66 -15.88
N GLY A 218 15.00 -9.04 -14.76
CA GLY A 218 15.32 -10.20 -13.95
C GLY A 218 14.12 -11.11 -13.87
N CYS A 219 13.62 -11.56 -15.04
CA CYS A 219 12.59 -12.58 -15.12
C CYS A 219 13.19 -13.92 -14.64
N VAL A 220 12.92 -14.31 -13.41
CA VAL A 220 13.12 -15.69 -12.99
C VAL A 220 12.05 -16.52 -13.72
N ARG A 221 12.43 -17.08 -14.88
CA ARG A 221 11.65 -18.18 -15.49
C ARG A 221 11.73 -19.35 -14.51
N ALA A 222 10.59 -19.73 -13.96
CA ALA A 222 10.46 -21.01 -13.28
C ALA A 222 10.83 -22.12 -14.29
N ARG A 223 11.82 -22.95 -13.94
CA ARG A 223 12.02 -24.28 -14.51
C ARG A 223 11.15 -25.26 -13.76
#